data_ad2265d1164d9b4e02de40e99904bb1d
#
_entry.id   ad2265d1164d9b4e02de40e99904bb1d
#
_cell.length_a   1.000
_cell.length_b   1.000
_cell.length_c   1.000
_cell.angle_alpha   90.00
_cell.angle_beta   90.00
_cell.angle_gamma   90.00
#
_symmetry.space_group_name_H-M   'P 1'
#
loop_
_entity.id
_entity.type
_entity.pdbx_description
1 polymer ?
#
loop_
_entity_poly.entity_id
_entity_poly.type
_entity_poly.pdbx_seq_one_letter_code
_entity_poly.pdbx_strand_id
1 'polypeptide(L)'
;MTVNIRVNLDSLNSLMDKLATDVEDAARPAAQAAANVFYLQVKANVAALGKKTGNLERSIYHAFSKNNSGKGYAVYHVSWNYKKAPHGHLVEFGHIQRYRVYLNKAGEWKTMIRPGMAGKKPPSRKAPQAVKDAYYVPLDTPRQVAAQPFIRNALSKAAEASAAAETALLKAIGAL
;
A
#
# COMPACT_ATOMS: atom_id res chain seq x y z
N MET A 1 -44.33 -9.45 -55.67
CA MET A 1 -43.01 -8.72 -55.72
C MET A 1 -42.40 -8.83 -54.37
N THR A 2 -41.28 -9.58 -54.20
CA THR A 2 -40.66 -9.80 -52.87
C THR A 2 -39.36 -9.00 -52.84
N VAL A 3 -39.20 -8.13 -51.85
CA VAL A 3 -37.94 -7.38 -51.66
C VAL A 3 -37.15 -8.09 -50.56
N ASN A 4 -35.96 -8.58 -50.89
CA ASN A 4 -35.03 -9.18 -49.94
C ASN A 4 -33.92 -8.15 -49.60
N ILE A 5 -33.87 -7.77 -48.30
CA ILE A 5 -32.84 -6.88 -47.77
C ILE A 5 -31.83 -7.75 -47.04
N ARG A 6 -30.55 -7.72 -47.43
CA ARG A 6 -29.43 -8.30 -46.69
C ARG A 6 -28.61 -7.18 -46.09
N VAL A 7 -28.39 -7.25 -44.78
CA VAL A 7 -27.49 -6.35 -44.07
C VAL A 7 -26.23 -7.12 -43.73
N ASN A 8 -25.06 -6.62 -44.15
CA ASN A 8 -23.77 -7.16 -43.77
C ASN A 8 -23.31 -6.43 -42.52
N LEU A 9 -23.10 -7.17 -41.44
CA LEU A 9 -22.65 -6.67 -40.13
C LEU A 9 -21.16 -6.96 -39.83
N ASP A 10 -20.40 -7.46 -40.80
CA ASP A 10 -19.00 -7.90 -40.61
C ASP A 10 -18.12 -6.73 -40.14
N SER A 11 -18.29 -5.55 -40.70
CA SER A 11 -17.58 -4.34 -40.29
C SER A 11 -17.94 -3.89 -38.89
N LEU A 12 -19.22 -4.03 -38.51
CA LEU A 12 -19.69 -3.71 -37.12
C LEU A 12 -19.12 -4.71 -36.13
N ASN A 13 -19.16 -6.00 -36.45
CA ASN A 13 -18.57 -7.03 -35.59
C ASN A 13 -17.06 -6.81 -35.37
N SER A 14 -16.32 -6.52 -36.48
CA SER A 14 -14.89 -6.21 -36.41
C SER A 14 -14.60 -4.97 -35.53
N LEU A 15 -15.44 -3.94 -35.61
CA LEU A 15 -15.32 -2.75 -34.78
C LEU A 15 -15.56 -3.08 -33.30
N MET A 16 -16.58 -3.88 -32.98
CA MET A 16 -16.90 -4.30 -31.62
C MET A 16 -15.79 -5.15 -31.01
N ASP A 17 -15.21 -6.09 -31.80
CA ASP A 17 -14.08 -6.93 -31.36
C ASP A 17 -12.83 -6.08 -31.07
N LYS A 18 -12.54 -5.11 -31.94
CA LYS A 18 -11.46 -4.16 -31.73
C LYS A 18 -11.68 -3.35 -30.46
N LEU A 19 -12.86 -2.76 -30.26
CA LEU A 19 -13.20 -1.97 -29.07
C LEU A 19 -13.09 -2.81 -27.79
N ALA A 20 -13.54 -4.07 -27.82
CA ALA A 20 -13.38 -4.98 -26.69
C ALA A 20 -11.91 -5.21 -26.34
N THR A 21 -11.05 -5.40 -27.33
CA THR A 21 -9.60 -5.57 -27.15
C THR A 21 -8.98 -4.29 -26.59
N ASP A 22 -9.29 -3.13 -27.14
CA ASP A 22 -8.77 -1.84 -26.71
C ASP A 22 -9.16 -1.54 -25.24
N VAL A 23 -10.39 -1.88 -24.83
CA VAL A 23 -10.85 -1.74 -23.43
C VAL A 23 -10.11 -2.70 -22.49
N GLU A 24 -9.87 -3.96 -22.92
CA GLU A 24 -9.10 -4.93 -22.15
C GLU A 24 -7.66 -4.45 -21.92
N ASP A 25 -7.01 -3.95 -22.94
CA ASP A 25 -5.63 -3.44 -22.88
C ASP A 25 -5.53 -2.15 -22.06
N ALA A 26 -6.58 -1.33 -22.05
CA ALA A 26 -6.67 -0.10 -21.29
C ALA A 26 -6.83 -0.33 -19.76
N ALA A 27 -7.22 -1.54 -19.32
CA ALA A 27 -7.41 -1.84 -17.90
C ALA A 27 -6.14 -1.60 -17.05
N ARG A 28 -4.96 -1.94 -17.60
CA ARG A 28 -3.70 -1.77 -16.87
C ARG A 28 -3.28 -0.30 -16.71
N PRO A 29 -3.24 0.56 -17.73
CA PRO A 29 -2.96 1.98 -17.57
C PRO A 29 -3.99 2.69 -16.70
N ALA A 30 -5.28 2.34 -16.79
CA ALA A 30 -6.32 2.89 -15.93
C ALA A 30 -6.08 2.56 -14.44
N ALA A 31 -5.84 1.29 -14.11
CA ALA A 31 -5.52 0.87 -12.76
C ALA A 31 -4.21 1.50 -12.22
N GLN A 32 -3.21 1.70 -13.09
CA GLN A 32 -1.98 2.40 -12.74
C GLN A 32 -2.22 3.86 -12.39
N ALA A 33 -3.07 4.56 -13.14
CA ALA A 33 -3.43 5.94 -12.88
C ALA A 33 -4.10 6.09 -11.50
N ALA A 34 -5.09 5.23 -11.19
CA ALA A 34 -5.72 5.19 -9.88
C ALA A 34 -4.72 4.90 -8.75
N ALA A 35 -3.87 3.89 -8.93
CA ALA A 35 -2.86 3.52 -7.95
C ALA A 35 -1.85 4.65 -7.68
N ASN A 36 -1.52 5.45 -8.68
CA ASN A 36 -0.63 6.59 -8.53
C ASN A 36 -1.24 7.69 -7.64
N VAL A 37 -2.53 7.96 -7.75
CA VAL A 37 -3.25 8.90 -6.86
C VAL A 37 -3.15 8.43 -5.41
N PHE A 38 -3.45 7.16 -5.13
CA PHE A 38 -3.30 6.61 -3.78
C PHE A 38 -1.85 6.63 -3.29
N TYR A 39 -0.89 6.29 -4.14
CA TYR A 39 0.53 6.30 -3.81
C TYR A 39 1.00 7.69 -3.37
N LEU A 40 0.65 8.74 -4.13
CA LEU A 40 1.00 10.11 -3.80
C LEU A 40 0.36 10.54 -2.48
N GLN A 41 -0.92 10.19 -2.25
CA GLN A 41 -1.61 10.50 -1.01
C GLN A 41 -0.98 9.78 0.19
N VAL A 42 -0.64 8.49 0.06
CA VAL A 42 0.06 7.74 1.11
C VAL A 42 1.40 8.39 1.45
N LYS A 43 2.17 8.82 0.45
CA LYS A 43 3.42 9.55 0.69
C LYS A 43 3.19 10.88 1.41
N ALA A 44 2.18 11.63 1.02
CA ALA A 44 1.81 12.88 1.70
C ALA A 44 1.40 12.63 3.17
N ASN A 45 0.58 11.60 3.42
CA ASN A 45 0.19 11.22 4.77
C ASN A 45 1.40 10.84 5.62
N VAL A 46 2.34 10.05 5.08
CA VAL A 46 3.57 9.67 5.80
C VAL A 46 4.47 10.90 6.05
N ALA A 47 4.58 11.81 5.09
CA ALA A 47 5.35 13.05 5.26
C ALA A 47 4.78 13.93 6.39
N ALA A 48 3.44 13.99 6.52
CA ALA A 48 2.74 14.74 7.57
C ALA A 48 2.98 14.16 8.98
N LEU A 49 3.36 12.88 9.13
CA LEU A 49 3.70 12.27 10.42
C LEU A 49 5.03 12.79 11.02
N GLY A 50 5.79 13.54 10.26
CA GLY A 50 7.12 14.00 10.63
C GLY A 50 8.22 12.94 10.41
N LYS A 51 9.40 13.40 10.06
CA LYS A 51 10.54 12.52 9.74
C LYS A 51 11.42 12.32 10.96
N LYS A 52 11.52 11.06 11.45
CA LYS A 52 12.58 10.68 12.38
C LYS A 52 13.80 10.10 11.62
N THR A 53 13.58 9.09 10.79
CA THR A 53 14.64 8.47 9.96
C THR A 53 14.34 8.52 8.47
N GLY A 54 13.10 8.83 8.07
CA GLY A 54 12.62 8.81 6.69
C GLY A 54 12.48 7.42 6.08
N ASN A 55 12.75 6.34 6.84
CA ASN A 55 12.69 4.98 6.31
C ASN A 55 11.29 4.58 5.87
N LEU A 56 10.25 4.98 6.60
CA LEU A 56 8.86 4.70 6.23
C LEU A 56 8.51 5.37 4.90
N GLU A 57 8.82 6.64 4.74
CA GLU A 57 8.55 7.38 3.50
C GLU A 57 9.25 6.76 2.29
N ARG A 58 10.54 6.40 2.43
CA ARG A 58 11.31 5.73 1.38
C ARG A 58 10.90 4.29 1.11
N SER A 59 10.10 3.69 2.01
CA SER A 59 9.62 2.32 1.87
C SER A 59 8.28 2.21 1.14
N ILE A 60 7.55 3.32 0.94
CA ILE A 60 6.27 3.34 0.23
C ILE A 60 6.50 3.01 -1.25
N TYR A 61 5.67 2.12 -1.78
CA TYR A 61 5.70 1.74 -3.18
C TYR A 61 4.30 1.43 -3.70
N HIS A 62 4.15 1.47 -5.01
CA HIS A 62 3.05 0.83 -5.71
C HIS A 62 3.59 -0.20 -6.70
N ALA A 63 2.88 -1.29 -6.90
CA ALA A 63 3.33 -2.38 -7.76
C ALA A 63 2.16 -3.09 -8.43
N PHE A 64 2.36 -3.45 -9.70
CA PHE A 64 1.44 -4.30 -10.45
C PHE A 64 1.45 -5.72 -9.90
N SER A 65 0.27 -6.29 -9.67
CA SER A 65 0.10 -7.65 -9.17
C SER A 65 -0.26 -8.59 -10.31
N LYS A 66 0.76 -9.17 -10.95
CA LYS A 66 0.56 -10.07 -12.09
C LYS A 66 -0.36 -11.25 -11.76
N ASN A 67 -0.19 -11.86 -10.58
CA ASN A 67 -0.95 -13.04 -10.17
C ASN A 67 -2.42 -12.75 -9.85
N ASN A 68 -2.75 -11.47 -9.55
CA ASN A 68 -4.11 -11.03 -9.23
C ASN A 68 -4.72 -10.21 -10.37
N SER A 69 -4.07 -10.14 -11.52
CA SER A 69 -4.55 -9.45 -12.71
C SER A 69 -4.84 -10.45 -13.81
N GLY A 70 -5.72 -10.10 -14.75
CA GLY A 70 -6.11 -10.96 -15.86
C GLY A 70 -6.61 -10.13 -17.04
N LYS A 71 -7.28 -10.80 -17.98
CA LYS A 71 -7.86 -10.19 -19.15
C LYS A 71 -8.96 -9.21 -18.74
N GLY A 72 -8.88 -7.95 -19.15
CA GLY A 72 -9.87 -6.92 -18.85
C GLY A 72 -9.83 -6.34 -17.40
N TYR A 73 -8.91 -6.77 -16.55
CA TYR A 73 -8.74 -6.18 -15.23
C TYR A 73 -7.28 -6.17 -14.76
N ALA A 74 -6.91 -5.16 -14.01
CA ALA A 74 -5.57 -5.01 -13.46
C ALA A 74 -5.60 -4.63 -11.98
N VAL A 75 -4.73 -5.25 -11.20
CA VAL A 75 -4.61 -5.00 -9.76
C VAL A 75 -3.25 -4.38 -9.45
N TYR A 76 -3.26 -3.29 -8.72
CA TYR A 76 -2.07 -2.65 -8.16
C TYR A 76 -2.15 -2.67 -6.63
N HIS A 77 -1.01 -2.89 -6.00
CA HIS A 77 -0.85 -2.74 -4.55
C HIS A 77 -0.14 -1.44 -4.24
N VAL A 78 -0.68 -0.66 -3.31
CA VAL A 78 0.00 0.46 -2.66
C VAL A 78 0.30 0.05 -1.22
N SER A 79 1.57 0.00 -0.85
CA SER A 79 2.00 -0.52 0.45
C SER A 79 3.37 0.02 0.83
N TRP A 80 3.91 -0.45 1.94
CA TRP A 80 5.29 -0.18 2.36
C TRP A 80 6.12 -1.46 2.40
N ASN A 81 7.42 -1.33 2.15
CA ASN A 81 8.35 -2.43 2.25
C ASN A 81 8.66 -2.73 3.73
N TYR A 82 8.14 -3.85 4.23
CA TYR A 82 8.34 -4.29 5.61
C TYR A 82 9.81 -4.45 6.01
N LYS A 83 10.69 -4.87 5.10
CA LYS A 83 12.12 -5.03 5.39
C LYS A 83 12.80 -3.67 5.64
N LYS A 84 12.38 -2.61 4.93
CA LYS A 84 12.90 -1.25 5.08
C LYS A 84 12.28 -0.51 6.26
N ALA A 85 10.98 -0.76 6.54
CA ALA A 85 10.24 -0.11 7.61
C ALA A 85 9.35 -1.12 8.37
N PRO A 86 9.96 -2.01 9.19
CA PRO A 86 9.21 -3.04 9.93
C PRO A 86 8.23 -2.46 10.95
N HIS A 87 8.40 -1.20 11.34
CA HIS A 87 7.51 -0.49 12.25
C HIS A 87 6.26 0.11 11.58
N GLY A 88 6.14 0.06 10.25
CA GLY A 88 5.03 0.69 9.53
C GLY A 88 3.65 0.22 10.02
N HIS A 89 3.49 -1.06 10.36
CA HIS A 89 2.24 -1.58 10.92
C HIS A 89 1.90 -1.00 12.30
N LEU A 90 2.91 -0.69 13.13
CA LEU A 90 2.70 -0.06 14.43
C LEU A 90 2.20 1.37 14.29
N VAL A 91 2.65 2.07 13.26
CA VAL A 91 2.17 3.42 12.93
C VAL A 91 0.75 3.34 12.38
N GLU A 92 0.49 2.48 11.42
CA GLU A 92 -0.81 2.33 10.75
C GLU A 92 -1.93 1.93 11.73
N PHE A 93 -1.66 1.00 12.66
CA PHE A 93 -2.68 0.42 13.55
C PHE A 93 -2.58 0.87 15.01
N GLY A 94 -1.51 1.58 15.38
CA GLY A 94 -1.20 1.83 16.77
C GLY A 94 -0.72 0.57 17.48
N HIS A 95 -0.29 0.71 18.73
CA HIS A 95 0.20 -0.41 19.53
C HIS A 95 0.28 -0.06 21.02
N ILE A 96 0.41 -1.09 21.85
CA ILE A 96 0.74 -0.92 23.27
C ILE A 96 2.25 -0.98 23.42
N GLN A 97 2.86 0.11 23.81
CA GLN A 97 4.27 0.17 24.17
C GLN A 97 4.44 -0.30 25.62
N ARG A 98 5.11 -1.42 25.81
CA ARG A 98 5.36 -2.05 27.11
C ARG A 98 6.76 -1.79 27.65
N TYR A 99 7.72 -1.51 26.77
CA TYR A 99 9.13 -1.39 27.10
C TYR A 99 9.67 -0.03 26.79
N ARG A 100 10.69 0.37 27.53
CA ARG A 100 11.45 1.60 27.26
C ARG A 100 12.20 1.46 25.95
N VAL A 101 12.23 2.53 25.16
CA VAL A 101 12.96 2.61 23.90
C VAL A 101 13.93 3.78 23.94
N TYR A 102 15.00 3.67 23.16
CA TYR A 102 15.98 4.74 22.98
C TYR A 102 16.37 4.86 21.51
N LEU A 103 16.87 6.03 21.14
CA LEU A 103 17.41 6.27 19.82
C LEU A 103 18.91 5.97 19.85
N ASN A 104 19.38 5.01 19.03
CA ASN A 104 20.80 4.72 18.94
C ASN A 104 21.54 5.80 18.13
N LYS A 105 22.90 5.74 18.10
CA LYS A 105 23.73 6.69 17.34
C LYS A 105 23.47 6.69 15.82
N ALA A 106 22.91 5.59 15.29
CA ALA A 106 22.51 5.48 13.90
C ALA A 106 21.09 6.03 13.60
N GLY A 107 20.42 6.64 14.59
CA GLY A 107 19.06 7.17 14.45
C GLY A 107 17.97 6.10 14.42
N GLU A 108 18.24 4.88 14.90
CA GLU A 108 17.27 3.80 14.96
C GLU A 108 16.69 3.65 16.37
N TRP A 109 15.38 3.46 16.47
CA TRP A 109 14.71 3.14 17.72
C TRP A 109 15.00 1.69 18.12
N LYS A 110 15.55 1.50 19.32
CA LYS A 110 15.83 0.19 19.90
C LYS A 110 15.12 0.06 21.24
N THR A 111 14.63 -1.16 21.52
CA THR A 111 14.10 -1.48 22.85
C THR A 111 15.25 -1.60 23.84
N MET A 112 15.11 -0.98 25.01
CA MET A 112 16.14 -1.00 26.06
C MET A 112 16.23 -2.41 26.66
N ILE A 113 17.45 -2.95 26.67
CA ILE A 113 17.78 -4.26 27.23
C ILE A 113 18.29 -4.06 28.66
N ARG A 114 17.93 -4.95 29.58
CA ARG A 114 18.47 -4.93 30.94
C ARG A 114 19.99 -5.16 30.91
N PRO A 115 20.78 -4.48 31.76
CA PRO A 115 22.26 -4.57 31.72
C PRO A 115 22.78 -6.00 31.78
N GLY A 116 22.21 -6.87 32.61
CA GLY A 116 22.63 -8.28 32.73
C GLY A 116 22.20 -9.20 31.56
N MET A 117 21.48 -8.66 30.57
CA MET A 117 21.04 -9.41 29.39
C MET A 117 21.73 -8.95 28.10
N ALA A 118 22.61 -7.96 28.18
CA ALA A 118 23.39 -7.52 27.05
C ALA A 118 24.23 -8.69 26.47
N GLY A 119 24.21 -8.86 25.13
CA GLY A 119 24.90 -9.94 24.45
C GLY A 119 24.17 -11.30 24.43
N LYS A 120 23.11 -11.49 25.22
CA LYS A 120 22.30 -12.71 25.14
C LYS A 120 21.30 -12.65 23.98
N LYS A 121 20.92 -13.83 23.49
CA LYS A 121 19.91 -13.94 22.42
C LYS A 121 18.56 -13.35 22.87
N PRO A 122 17.97 -12.42 22.10
CA PRO A 122 16.67 -11.84 22.44
C PRO A 122 15.57 -12.90 22.45
N PRO A 123 14.57 -12.76 23.32
CA PRO A 123 13.42 -13.66 23.37
C PRO A 123 12.66 -13.63 22.05
N SER A 124 12.12 -14.77 21.64
CA SER A 124 11.32 -14.87 20.44
C SER A 124 10.05 -14.02 20.55
N ARG A 125 9.46 -13.64 19.40
CA ARG A 125 8.20 -12.90 19.37
C ARG A 125 7.07 -13.64 20.12
N LYS A 126 7.09 -14.97 20.11
CA LYS A 126 6.09 -15.84 20.78
C LYS A 126 6.46 -16.19 22.24
N ALA A 127 7.62 -15.74 22.75
CA ALA A 127 8.01 -16.03 24.13
C ALA A 127 6.99 -15.50 25.14
N PRO A 128 6.82 -16.17 26.29
CA PRO A 128 5.98 -15.71 27.38
C PRO A 128 6.35 -14.29 27.83
N GLN A 129 5.37 -13.55 28.36
CA GLN A 129 5.57 -12.17 28.79
C GLN A 129 6.68 -12.06 29.84
N ALA A 130 6.69 -12.98 30.84
CA ALA A 130 7.71 -13.00 31.88
C ALA A 130 9.15 -13.10 31.36
N VAL A 131 9.38 -13.88 30.28
CA VAL A 131 10.69 -14.00 29.64
C VAL A 131 11.09 -12.69 28.96
N LYS A 132 10.14 -12.00 28.34
CA LYS A 132 10.37 -10.69 27.74
C LYS A 132 10.65 -9.62 28.78
N ASP A 133 9.93 -9.63 29.91
CA ASP A 133 10.10 -8.68 31.02
C ASP A 133 11.44 -8.90 31.75
N ALA A 134 11.94 -10.14 31.76
CA ALA A 134 13.27 -10.43 32.29
C ALA A 134 14.38 -9.91 31.36
N TYR A 135 14.15 -9.79 30.05
CA TYR A 135 15.13 -9.37 29.07
C TYR A 135 15.13 -7.86 28.79
N TYR A 136 13.93 -7.26 28.65
CA TYR A 136 13.76 -5.85 28.34
C TYR A 136 13.42 -5.03 29.59
N VAL A 137 13.68 -3.72 29.53
CA VAL A 137 13.30 -2.79 30.62
C VAL A 137 11.83 -2.40 30.41
N PRO A 138 10.89 -2.81 31.29
CA PRO A 138 9.49 -2.45 31.16
C PRO A 138 9.28 -0.96 31.46
N LEU A 139 8.20 -0.42 30.93
CA LEU A 139 7.62 0.84 31.40
C LEU A 139 6.88 0.59 32.71
N ASP A 140 6.85 1.55 33.58
CA ASP A 140 6.11 1.48 34.85
C ASP A 140 4.60 1.26 34.59
N THR A 141 4.08 1.92 33.54
CA THR A 141 2.73 1.71 33.00
C THR A 141 2.81 1.55 31.48
N PRO A 142 2.23 0.48 30.89
CA PRO A 142 2.14 0.34 29.45
C PRO A 142 1.41 1.53 28.82
N ARG A 143 1.95 2.07 27.73
CA ARG A 143 1.40 3.25 27.06
C ARG A 143 0.70 2.85 25.78
N GLN A 144 -0.57 3.27 25.60
CA GLN A 144 -1.26 3.18 24.32
C GLN A 144 -0.68 4.22 23.36
N VAL A 145 -0.12 3.78 22.24
CA VAL A 145 0.29 4.63 21.12
C VAL A 145 -0.84 4.61 20.11
N ALA A 146 -1.44 5.76 19.85
CA ALA A 146 -2.57 5.89 18.93
C ALA A 146 -2.15 5.53 17.50
N ALA A 147 -3.09 4.98 16.75
CA ALA A 147 -2.94 4.74 15.32
C ALA A 147 -2.79 6.07 14.56
N GLN A 148 -1.89 6.09 13.60
CA GLN A 148 -1.73 7.16 12.63
C GLN A 148 -1.83 6.54 11.22
N PRO A 149 -3.07 6.24 10.75
CA PRO A 149 -3.29 5.44 9.55
C PRO A 149 -2.94 6.23 8.30
N PHE A 150 -1.80 5.94 7.72
CA PHE A 150 -1.32 6.63 6.53
C PHE A 150 -1.82 5.99 5.23
N ILE A 151 -2.08 4.66 5.20
CA ILE A 151 -2.68 3.97 4.05
C ILE A 151 -4.20 4.14 4.06
N ARG A 152 -4.86 3.83 5.18
CA ARG A 152 -6.33 3.91 5.26
C ARG A 152 -6.84 5.33 5.01
N ASN A 153 -6.14 6.34 5.47
CA ASN A 153 -6.52 7.74 5.22
C ASN A 153 -6.43 8.13 3.74
N ALA A 154 -5.64 7.40 2.94
CA ALA A 154 -5.58 7.66 1.49
C ALA A 154 -6.87 7.28 0.76
N LEU A 155 -7.75 6.46 1.36
CA LEU A 155 -9.07 6.12 0.79
C LEU A 155 -9.96 7.35 0.60
N SER A 156 -9.70 8.46 1.29
CA SER A 156 -10.35 9.75 1.03
C SER A 156 -10.19 10.26 -0.40
N LYS A 157 -9.19 9.74 -1.14
CA LYS A 157 -8.91 10.05 -2.55
C LYS A 157 -9.56 9.07 -3.55
N ALA A 158 -10.50 8.24 -3.10
CA ALA A 158 -11.13 7.23 -3.97
C ALA A 158 -11.83 7.84 -5.20
N ALA A 159 -12.55 8.95 -5.03
CA ALA A 159 -13.21 9.65 -6.15
C ALA A 159 -12.20 10.19 -7.16
N GLU A 160 -11.11 10.80 -6.68
CA GLU A 160 -10.03 11.32 -7.53
C GLU A 160 -9.29 10.18 -8.27
N ALA A 161 -9.06 9.07 -7.58
CA ALA A 161 -8.46 7.89 -8.19
C ALA A 161 -9.36 7.27 -9.28
N SER A 162 -10.68 7.23 -9.05
CA SER A 162 -11.66 6.77 -10.04
C SER A 162 -11.66 7.68 -11.29
N ALA A 163 -11.69 9.00 -11.11
CA ALA A 163 -11.63 9.95 -12.23
C ALA A 163 -10.32 9.84 -13.02
N ALA A 164 -9.18 9.62 -12.32
CA ALA A 164 -7.90 9.39 -12.99
C ALA A 164 -7.88 8.10 -13.80
N ALA A 165 -8.49 7.03 -13.28
CA ALA A 165 -8.64 5.76 -14.01
C ALA A 165 -9.51 5.93 -15.25
N GLU A 166 -10.66 6.60 -15.13
CA GLU A 166 -11.57 6.88 -16.24
C GLU A 166 -10.89 7.70 -17.34
N THR A 167 -10.20 8.78 -16.98
CA THR A 167 -9.43 9.59 -17.93
C THR A 167 -8.37 8.77 -18.66
N ALA A 168 -7.64 7.91 -17.93
CA ALA A 168 -6.63 7.04 -18.53
C ALA A 168 -7.25 5.98 -19.45
N LEU A 169 -8.41 5.43 -19.07
CA LEU A 169 -9.16 4.50 -19.90
C LEU A 169 -9.61 5.16 -21.21
N LEU A 170 -10.31 6.30 -21.13
CA LEU A 170 -10.82 7.02 -22.30
C LEU A 170 -9.69 7.42 -23.26
N LYS A 171 -8.56 7.86 -22.72
CA LYS A 171 -7.37 8.17 -23.51
C LYS A 171 -6.79 6.94 -24.21
N ALA A 172 -6.78 5.80 -23.55
CA ALA A 172 -6.20 4.57 -24.11
C ALA A 172 -7.06 3.99 -25.24
N ILE A 173 -8.38 4.18 -25.19
CA ILE A 173 -9.31 3.75 -26.26
C ILE A 173 -9.53 4.83 -27.33
N GLY A 174 -8.83 5.98 -27.25
CA GLY A 174 -8.93 7.06 -28.24
C GLY A 174 -10.23 7.85 -28.19
N ALA A 175 -10.90 7.88 -27.02
CA ALA A 175 -12.14 8.63 -26.79
C ALA A 175 -11.90 10.04 -26.18
N LEU A 176 -10.65 10.40 -25.92
CA LEU A 176 -10.15 11.73 -25.49
C LEU A 176 -8.97 12.14 -26.35
#